data_feb7d18edbf839a5d9f60845a7c84011
#
_entry.id   feb7d18edbf839a5d9f60845a7c84011
#
_cell.length_a   1.000
_cell.length_b   1.000
_cell.length_c   1.000
_cell.angle_alpha   90.00
_cell.angle_beta   90.00
_cell.angle_gamma   90.00
#
_symmetry.space_group_name_H-M   'P 1'
#
loop_
_entity.id
_entity.type
_entity.pdbx_description
1 polymer ?
#
loop_
_entity_poly.entity_id
_entity_poly.type
_entity_poly.pdbx_seq_one_letter_code
_entity_poly.pdbx_strand_id
1 'polypeptide(L)'
;MVTVGDQAPEFIAPLVDDETEATAFVDHLGDGPVVLAFFPAAFSSTCTEEFQTFRDELGRFDELGATVFGISTDTAYALERFREEFDLPVGLISDNNGAIIDAYDVVDDFEHIAMWGVAQRAVFVVDSEGIVQYVWRADNPGQQPDYEAVIGAVEAVD
;
A
#
# COMPACT_ATOMS: atom_id res chain seq x y z
N MET A 1 17.54 3.08 1.86
CA MET A 1 16.35 2.29 2.27
C MET A 1 15.50 3.12 3.21
N VAL A 2 14.22 3.23 2.94
CA VAL A 2 13.30 3.97 3.81
C VAL A 2 13.01 3.17 5.08
N THR A 3 13.18 3.80 6.24
CA THR A 3 13.00 3.16 7.54
C THR A 3 12.28 4.10 8.52
N VAL A 4 11.99 3.60 9.71
CA VAL A 4 11.33 4.37 10.77
C VAL A 4 12.13 5.63 11.09
N GLY A 5 11.44 6.76 11.14
CA GLY A 5 12.03 8.08 11.39
C GLY A 5 12.31 8.88 10.12
N ASP A 6 12.29 8.24 8.95
CA ASP A 6 12.51 8.93 7.69
C ASP A 6 11.24 9.66 7.24
N GLN A 7 11.44 10.73 6.46
CA GLN A 7 10.35 11.35 5.72
C GLN A 7 9.89 10.39 4.62
N ALA A 8 8.61 10.06 4.58
CA ALA A 8 8.06 9.22 3.53
C ALA A 8 8.19 9.93 2.18
N PRO A 9 8.76 9.29 1.15
CA PRO A 9 8.88 9.92 -0.17
C PRO A 9 7.54 10.35 -0.74
N GLU A 10 7.48 11.57 -1.25
CA GLU A 10 6.31 12.12 -1.93
C GLU A 10 6.16 11.51 -3.32
N PHE A 11 4.93 11.41 -3.81
CA PHE A 11 4.66 10.93 -5.16
C PHE A 11 3.36 11.52 -5.70
N ILE A 12 3.23 11.48 -7.03
CA ILE A 12 1.99 11.79 -7.74
C ILE A 12 1.69 10.58 -8.63
N ALA A 13 0.49 10.04 -8.53
CA ALA A 13 0.11 8.82 -9.23
C ALA A 13 -1.40 8.71 -9.38
N PRO A 14 -1.89 7.82 -10.28
CA PRO A 14 -3.32 7.54 -10.33
C PRO A 14 -3.79 6.89 -9.02
N LEU A 15 -4.85 7.42 -8.46
CA LEU A 15 -5.57 6.81 -7.34
C LEU A 15 -6.89 6.26 -7.85
N VAL A 16 -7.09 4.97 -7.68
CA VAL A 16 -8.33 4.28 -8.00
C VAL A 16 -9.15 4.15 -6.72
N ASP A 17 -10.21 4.92 -6.66
CA ASP A 17 -11.18 4.92 -5.58
C ASP A 17 -12.58 4.89 -6.22
N ASP A 18 -13.57 5.60 -5.71
CA ASP A 18 -14.88 5.71 -6.36
C ASP A 18 -14.73 6.30 -7.77
N GLU A 19 -13.80 7.23 -7.92
CA GLU A 19 -13.38 7.75 -9.22
C GLU A 19 -11.87 7.55 -9.35
N THR A 20 -11.36 7.47 -10.58
CA THR A 20 -9.91 7.38 -10.82
C THR A 20 -9.39 8.73 -11.25
N GLU A 21 -8.44 9.27 -10.47
CA GLU A 21 -7.83 10.56 -10.76
C GLU A 21 -6.40 10.61 -10.22
N ALA A 22 -5.61 11.55 -10.74
CA ALA A 22 -4.26 11.77 -10.23
C ALA A 22 -4.32 12.34 -8.82
N THR A 23 -3.45 11.86 -7.95
CA THR A 23 -3.34 12.34 -6.58
C THR A 23 -1.89 12.60 -6.19
N ALA A 24 -1.67 13.56 -5.30
CA ALA A 24 -0.39 13.76 -4.63
C ALA A 24 -0.49 13.20 -3.22
N PHE A 25 0.51 12.42 -2.80
CA PHE A 25 0.49 11.79 -1.48
C PHE A 25 0.34 12.82 -0.34
N VAL A 26 1.00 13.96 -0.47
CA VAL A 26 0.94 15.04 0.54
C VAL A 26 -0.49 15.49 0.83
N ASP A 27 -1.41 15.37 -0.13
CA ASP A 27 -2.80 15.77 0.05
C ASP A 27 -3.57 14.84 1.00
N HIS A 28 -3.03 13.66 1.29
CA HIS A 28 -3.62 12.69 2.21
C HIS A 28 -3.00 12.73 3.60
N LEU A 29 -2.01 13.59 3.82
CA LEU A 29 -1.39 13.77 5.12
C LEU A 29 -2.11 14.86 5.92
N GLY A 30 -2.06 14.76 7.24
CA GLY A 30 -2.61 15.77 8.15
C GLY A 30 -3.89 15.39 8.85
N ASP A 31 -4.62 14.37 8.36
CA ASP A 31 -5.90 13.95 8.92
C ASP A 31 -5.82 12.63 9.70
N GLY A 32 -4.63 12.16 9.97
CA GLY A 32 -4.41 10.91 10.68
C GLY A 32 -3.34 10.06 10.00
N PRO A 33 -3.07 8.86 10.55
CA PRO A 33 -2.08 7.96 9.94
C PRO A 33 -2.50 7.46 8.57
N VAL A 34 -1.52 7.20 7.72
CA VAL A 34 -1.73 6.57 6.41
C VAL A 34 -0.97 5.25 6.38
N VAL A 35 -1.64 4.20 5.96
CA VAL A 35 -1.03 2.88 5.75
C VAL A 35 -0.82 2.70 4.25
N LEU A 36 0.43 2.47 3.85
CA LEU A 36 0.79 2.18 2.46
C LEU A 36 1.12 0.69 2.37
N ALA A 37 0.29 -0.07 1.68
CA ALA A 37 0.47 -1.51 1.50
C ALA A 37 0.89 -1.81 0.07
N PHE A 38 2.18 -2.05 -0.13
CA PHE A 38 2.74 -2.44 -1.43
C PHE A 38 2.49 -3.91 -1.69
N PHE A 39 2.07 -4.24 -2.91
CA PHE A 39 1.83 -5.62 -3.32
C PHE A 39 2.29 -5.87 -4.75
N PRO A 40 2.75 -7.11 -5.06
CA PRO A 40 3.36 -7.39 -6.36
C PRO A 40 2.43 -7.30 -7.56
N ALA A 41 1.22 -7.85 -7.46
CA ALA A 41 0.34 -7.94 -8.63
C ALA A 41 -1.12 -8.18 -8.23
N ALA A 42 -2.01 -7.35 -8.77
CA ALA A 42 -3.45 -7.56 -8.64
C ALA A 42 -3.81 -8.95 -9.21
N PHE A 43 -4.84 -9.56 -8.63
CA PHE A 43 -5.36 -10.89 -8.99
C PHE A 43 -4.48 -12.08 -8.61
N SER A 44 -3.26 -11.90 -8.11
CA SER A 44 -2.51 -13.01 -7.53
C SER A 44 -3.21 -13.48 -6.25
N SER A 45 -3.09 -14.77 -5.91
CA SER A 45 -3.84 -15.34 -4.77
C SER A 45 -3.48 -14.67 -3.44
N THR A 46 -2.20 -14.48 -3.15
CA THR A 46 -1.75 -13.87 -1.90
C THR A 46 -2.14 -12.40 -1.81
N CYS A 47 -2.04 -11.65 -2.91
CA CYS A 47 -2.45 -10.24 -2.92
C CYS A 47 -3.96 -10.09 -2.76
N THR A 48 -4.74 -10.97 -3.38
CA THR A 48 -6.19 -10.97 -3.23
C THR A 48 -6.58 -11.23 -1.77
N GLU A 49 -5.96 -12.23 -1.12
CA GLU A 49 -6.19 -12.52 0.29
C GLU A 49 -5.80 -11.35 1.18
N GLU A 50 -4.68 -10.70 0.90
CA GLU A 50 -4.22 -9.53 1.65
C GLU A 50 -5.28 -8.43 1.65
N PHE A 51 -5.79 -8.07 0.47
CA PHE A 51 -6.74 -6.97 0.38
C PHE A 51 -8.14 -7.34 0.85
N GLN A 52 -8.52 -8.60 0.77
CA GLN A 52 -9.74 -9.07 1.42
C GLN A 52 -9.61 -8.96 2.95
N THR A 53 -8.42 -9.22 3.51
CA THR A 53 -8.18 -9.04 4.93
C THR A 53 -8.20 -7.56 5.33
N PHE A 54 -7.56 -6.68 4.56
CA PHE A 54 -7.67 -5.24 4.80
C PHE A 54 -9.11 -4.76 4.73
N ARG A 55 -9.90 -5.26 3.77
CA ARG A 55 -11.32 -4.94 3.67
C ARG A 55 -12.06 -5.33 4.97
N ASP A 56 -11.83 -6.56 5.45
CA ASP A 56 -12.51 -7.07 6.63
C ASP A 56 -12.08 -6.34 7.91
N GLU A 57 -10.87 -5.81 7.95
CA GLU A 57 -10.32 -5.06 9.09
C GLU A 57 -10.47 -3.53 8.95
N LEU A 58 -11.04 -3.05 7.85
CA LEU A 58 -11.08 -1.61 7.56
C LEU A 58 -11.79 -0.80 8.64
N GLY A 59 -12.81 -1.35 9.26
CA GLY A 59 -13.52 -0.68 10.37
C GLY A 59 -12.59 -0.34 11.53
N ARG A 60 -11.61 -1.20 11.82
CA ARG A 60 -10.63 -0.93 12.88
C ARG A 60 -9.70 0.21 12.52
N PHE A 61 -9.27 0.29 11.24
CA PHE A 61 -8.46 1.42 10.77
C PHE A 61 -9.26 2.72 10.77
N ASP A 62 -10.52 2.67 10.33
CA ASP A 62 -11.39 3.84 10.32
C ASP A 62 -11.62 4.40 11.73
N GLU A 63 -11.81 3.53 12.72
CA GLU A 63 -11.95 3.95 14.13
C GLU A 63 -10.72 4.69 14.64
N LEU A 64 -9.55 4.38 14.10
CA LEU A 64 -8.29 5.03 14.47
C LEU A 64 -7.98 6.25 13.61
N GLY A 65 -8.88 6.62 12.71
CA GLY A 65 -8.68 7.75 11.79
C GLY A 65 -7.63 7.50 10.72
N ALA A 66 -7.30 6.23 10.45
CA ALA A 66 -6.28 5.87 9.47
C ALA A 66 -6.89 5.64 8.09
N THR A 67 -6.12 5.98 7.06
CA THR A 67 -6.44 5.68 5.67
C THR A 67 -5.51 4.58 5.17
N VAL A 68 -6.05 3.59 4.47
CA VAL A 68 -5.26 2.49 3.89
C VAL A 68 -5.25 2.63 2.37
N PHE A 69 -4.06 2.62 1.78
CA PHE A 69 -3.88 2.56 0.33
C PHE A 69 -3.08 1.33 -0.05
N GLY A 70 -3.49 0.65 -1.13
CA GLY A 70 -2.68 -0.37 -1.76
C GLY A 70 -1.89 0.24 -2.91
N ILE A 71 -0.66 -0.23 -3.14
CA ILE A 71 0.20 0.27 -4.21
C ILE A 71 0.82 -0.90 -4.96
N SER A 72 0.65 -0.93 -6.28
CA SER A 72 1.32 -1.89 -7.16
C SER A 72 1.71 -1.24 -8.48
N THR A 73 2.49 -1.95 -9.29
CA THR A 73 2.84 -1.48 -10.64
C THR A 73 1.77 -1.78 -11.68
N ASP A 74 0.66 -2.37 -11.30
CA ASP A 74 -0.48 -2.58 -12.20
C ASP A 74 -1.01 -1.23 -12.70
N THR A 75 -1.57 -1.22 -13.92
CA THR A 75 -2.18 -0.01 -14.44
C THR A 75 -3.46 0.34 -13.64
N ALA A 76 -3.86 1.60 -13.71
CA ALA A 76 -5.10 2.04 -13.05
C ALA A 76 -6.30 1.22 -13.54
N TYR A 77 -6.33 0.86 -14.82
CA TYR A 77 -7.43 0.06 -15.38
C TYR A 77 -7.51 -1.34 -14.77
N ALA A 78 -6.36 -1.98 -14.56
CA ALA A 78 -6.31 -3.29 -13.88
C ALA A 78 -6.75 -3.16 -12.42
N LEU A 79 -6.34 -2.10 -11.75
CA LEU A 79 -6.71 -1.86 -10.36
C LEU A 79 -8.20 -1.54 -10.19
N GLU A 80 -8.82 -0.85 -11.16
CA GLU A 80 -10.27 -0.64 -11.16
C GLU A 80 -11.02 -1.97 -11.16
N ARG A 81 -10.60 -2.90 -12.01
CA ARG A 81 -11.21 -4.24 -12.07
C ARG A 81 -10.96 -5.05 -10.81
N PHE A 82 -9.77 -4.97 -10.26
CA PHE A 82 -9.41 -5.66 -9.02
C PHE A 82 -10.28 -5.18 -7.87
N ARG A 83 -10.42 -3.88 -7.72
CA ARG A 83 -11.24 -3.25 -6.69
C ARG A 83 -12.71 -3.65 -6.82
N GLU A 84 -13.23 -3.62 -8.05
CA GLU A 84 -14.62 -3.96 -8.34
C GLU A 84 -14.92 -5.44 -8.10
N GLU A 85 -14.07 -6.32 -8.60
CA GLU A 85 -14.31 -7.78 -8.53
C GLU A 85 -14.31 -8.29 -7.09
N PHE A 86 -13.47 -7.76 -6.23
CA PHE A 86 -13.35 -8.19 -4.83
C PHE A 86 -14.02 -7.24 -3.84
N ASP A 87 -14.76 -6.26 -4.35
CA ASP A 87 -15.50 -5.29 -3.53
C ASP A 87 -14.61 -4.65 -2.46
N LEU A 88 -13.48 -4.08 -2.91
CA LEU A 88 -12.49 -3.49 -2.02
C LEU A 88 -12.82 -2.01 -1.77
N PRO A 89 -13.06 -1.60 -0.51
CA PRO A 89 -13.30 -0.19 -0.19
C PRO A 89 -12.00 0.60 -0.02
N VAL A 90 -10.87 -0.03 -0.25
CA VAL A 90 -9.53 0.54 -0.10
C VAL A 90 -9.13 1.24 -1.39
N GLY A 91 -8.58 2.46 -1.30
CA GLY A 91 -8.03 3.14 -2.47
C GLY A 91 -6.76 2.44 -2.97
N LEU A 92 -6.63 2.30 -4.28
CA LEU A 92 -5.49 1.63 -4.90
C LEU A 92 -4.71 2.62 -5.77
N ILE A 93 -3.40 2.64 -5.60
CA ILE A 93 -2.50 3.55 -6.29
C ILE A 93 -1.70 2.79 -7.34
N SER A 94 -1.67 3.31 -8.57
CA SER A 94 -0.94 2.71 -9.69
C SER A 94 0.45 3.32 -9.79
N ASP A 95 1.46 2.51 -9.53
CA ASP A 95 2.86 2.88 -9.76
C ASP A 95 3.33 2.32 -11.10
N ASN A 96 2.62 2.66 -12.18
CA ASN A 96 2.83 2.05 -13.49
C ASN A 96 4.22 2.31 -14.10
N ASN A 97 4.95 3.32 -13.64
CA ASN A 97 6.31 3.59 -14.09
C ASN A 97 7.40 3.13 -13.10
N GLY A 98 7.01 2.55 -11.96
CA GLY A 98 7.95 2.02 -10.98
C GLY A 98 8.64 3.06 -10.11
N ALA A 99 8.29 4.33 -10.21
CA ALA A 99 8.99 5.40 -9.48
C ALA A 99 8.75 5.33 -7.96
N ILE A 100 7.55 4.92 -7.55
CA ILE A 100 7.22 4.84 -6.12
C ILE A 100 7.94 3.67 -5.46
N ILE A 101 7.91 2.48 -6.06
CA ILE A 101 8.61 1.32 -5.50
C ILE A 101 10.12 1.56 -5.44
N ASP A 102 10.65 2.29 -6.40
CA ASP A 102 12.06 2.66 -6.42
C ASP A 102 12.38 3.63 -5.26
N ALA A 103 11.55 4.65 -5.07
CA ALA A 103 11.75 5.65 -4.00
C ALA A 103 11.65 5.02 -2.60
N TYR A 104 10.76 4.04 -2.42
CA TYR A 104 10.58 3.35 -1.13
C TYR A 104 11.51 2.14 -0.96
N ASP A 105 12.32 1.83 -1.98
CA ASP A 105 13.24 0.69 -2.01
C ASP A 105 12.53 -0.65 -1.74
N VAL A 106 11.42 -0.84 -2.45
CA VAL A 106 10.61 -2.05 -2.39
C VAL A 106 10.42 -2.67 -3.78
N VAL A 107 11.53 -2.78 -4.52
CA VAL A 107 11.54 -3.42 -5.84
C VAL A 107 11.81 -4.91 -5.67
N ASP A 108 11.06 -5.75 -6.36
CA ASP A 108 11.23 -7.19 -6.35
C ASP A 108 11.18 -7.74 -7.78
N ASP A 109 11.77 -8.90 -7.96
CA ASP A 109 11.81 -9.60 -9.23
C ASP A 109 11.38 -11.05 -9.02
N PHE A 110 10.47 -11.53 -9.86
CA PHE A 110 10.06 -12.94 -9.86
C PHE A 110 10.72 -13.62 -11.06
N GLU A 111 12.00 -13.96 -10.89
CA GLU A 111 12.87 -14.47 -11.98
C GLU A 111 12.32 -15.72 -12.64
N HIS A 112 11.72 -16.62 -11.85
CA HIS A 112 11.19 -17.90 -12.34
C HIS A 112 10.05 -17.77 -13.35
N ILE A 113 9.38 -16.61 -13.41
CA ILE A 113 8.35 -16.29 -14.40
C ILE A 113 8.71 -15.07 -15.24
N ALA A 114 9.97 -14.63 -15.15
CA ALA A 114 10.49 -13.47 -15.90
C ALA A 114 9.66 -12.18 -15.65
N MET A 115 9.23 -11.97 -14.42
CA MET A 115 8.50 -10.77 -14.01
C MET A 115 9.41 -9.89 -13.18
N TRP A 116 9.82 -8.75 -13.75
CA TRP A 116 10.82 -7.85 -13.19
C TRP A 116 10.19 -6.53 -12.74
N GLY A 117 10.80 -5.93 -11.71
CA GLY A 117 10.44 -4.57 -11.32
C GLY A 117 9.02 -4.43 -10.78
N VAL A 118 8.56 -5.41 -10.01
CA VAL A 118 7.27 -5.34 -9.31
C VAL A 118 7.50 -4.90 -7.87
N ALA A 119 6.42 -4.55 -7.15
CA ALA A 119 6.56 -4.20 -5.75
C ALA A 119 6.86 -5.43 -4.91
N GLN A 120 7.83 -5.30 -3.99
CA GLN A 120 7.96 -6.20 -2.85
C GLN A 120 6.76 -6.00 -1.94
N ARG A 121 6.18 -7.07 -1.41
CA ARG A 121 5.11 -6.91 -0.41
C ARG A 121 5.69 -6.24 0.83
N ALA A 122 5.14 -5.10 1.19
CA ALA A 122 5.63 -4.30 2.30
C ALA A 122 4.49 -3.42 2.84
N VAL A 123 4.59 -3.02 4.11
CA VAL A 123 3.64 -2.12 4.72
C VAL A 123 4.41 -1.00 5.44
N PHE A 124 4.01 0.23 5.17
CA PHE A 124 4.53 1.42 5.84
C PHE A 124 3.37 2.11 6.55
N VAL A 125 3.57 2.51 7.80
CA VAL A 125 2.64 3.40 8.49
C VAL A 125 3.30 4.76 8.60
N VAL A 126 2.62 5.79 8.10
CA VAL A 126 3.12 7.17 8.03
C VAL A 126 2.22 8.04 8.90
N ASP A 127 2.83 8.89 9.73
CA ASP A 127 2.05 9.78 10.60
C ASP A 127 1.55 11.04 9.84
N SER A 128 0.79 11.89 10.53
CA SER A 128 0.21 13.09 9.94
C SER A 128 1.25 14.09 9.42
N GLU A 129 2.49 14.00 9.91
CA GLU A 129 3.59 14.88 9.49
C GLU A 129 4.40 14.28 8.34
N GLY A 130 4.04 13.08 7.89
CA GLY A 130 4.73 12.41 6.80
C GLY A 130 5.93 11.59 7.22
N ILE A 131 6.07 11.30 8.52
CA ILE A 131 7.20 10.53 9.05
C ILE A 131 6.80 9.07 9.14
N VAL A 132 7.68 8.18 8.66
CA VAL A 132 7.48 6.73 8.74
C VAL A 132 7.61 6.27 10.19
N GLN A 133 6.58 5.60 10.71
CA GLN A 133 6.52 5.11 12.08
C GLN A 133 6.60 3.59 12.19
N TYR A 134 6.38 2.87 11.09
CA TYR A 134 6.42 1.41 11.05
C TYR A 134 6.77 0.95 9.65
N VAL A 135 7.62 -0.06 9.55
CA VAL A 135 7.98 -0.70 8.27
C VAL A 135 7.99 -2.22 8.47
N TRP A 136 7.31 -2.91 7.57
CA TRP A 136 7.41 -4.35 7.43
C TRP A 136 7.69 -4.68 5.96
N ARG A 137 8.64 -5.56 5.71
CA ARG A 137 8.97 -6.07 4.38
C ARG A 137 8.89 -7.58 4.39
N ALA A 138 8.22 -8.17 3.41
CA ALA A 138 8.11 -9.62 3.29
C ALA A 138 9.45 -10.24 2.89
N ASP A 139 9.76 -11.40 3.46
CA ASP A 139 10.94 -12.19 3.08
C ASP A 139 10.71 -12.93 1.76
N ASN A 140 9.44 -13.19 1.42
CA ASN A 140 9.06 -13.84 0.17
C ASN A 140 7.64 -13.38 -0.25
N PRO A 141 7.27 -13.54 -1.54
CA PRO A 141 5.99 -13.02 -2.05
C PRO A 141 4.75 -13.66 -1.44
N GLY A 142 4.87 -14.84 -0.85
CA GLY A 142 3.73 -15.55 -0.23
C GLY A 142 3.49 -15.15 1.22
N GLN A 143 4.36 -14.34 1.81
CA GLN A 143 4.23 -13.92 3.20
C GLN A 143 3.26 -12.75 3.31
N GLN A 144 2.25 -12.89 4.17
CA GLN A 144 1.30 -11.82 4.44
C GLN A 144 1.76 -10.92 5.59
N PRO A 145 1.30 -9.65 5.64
CA PRO A 145 1.57 -8.79 6.80
C PRO A 145 1.02 -9.36 8.09
N ASP A 146 1.63 -8.98 9.20
CA ASP A 146 1.04 -9.16 10.51
C ASP A 146 0.05 -8.00 10.75
N TYR A 147 -1.23 -8.23 10.49
CA TYR A 147 -2.26 -7.20 10.53
C TYR A 147 -2.43 -6.59 11.93
N GLU A 148 -2.28 -7.41 12.98
CA GLU A 148 -2.36 -6.91 14.35
C GLU A 148 -1.19 -5.97 14.67
N ALA A 149 0.00 -6.27 14.15
CA ALA A 149 1.15 -5.39 14.29
C ALA A 149 0.95 -4.07 13.56
N VAL A 150 0.36 -4.10 12.36
CA VAL A 150 0.04 -2.89 11.60
C VAL A 150 -0.96 -2.03 12.36
N ILE A 151 -2.03 -2.64 12.87
CA ILE A 151 -3.06 -1.92 13.66
C ILE A 151 -2.43 -1.35 14.93
N GLY A 152 -1.59 -2.11 15.62
CA GLY A 152 -0.87 -1.64 16.79
C GLY A 152 0.03 -0.44 16.50
N ALA A 153 0.69 -0.44 15.35
CA ALA A 153 1.50 0.69 14.90
C ALA A 153 0.64 1.93 14.64
N VAL A 154 -0.53 1.75 14.04
CA VAL A 154 -1.49 2.85 13.79
C VAL A 154 -2.01 3.41 15.12
N GLU A 155 -2.33 2.55 16.09
CA GLU A 155 -2.76 2.98 17.43
C GLU A 155 -1.69 3.82 18.15
N ALA A 156 -0.41 3.50 17.93
CA ALA A 156 0.70 4.18 18.58
C ALA A 156 0.99 5.56 17.97
N VAL A 157 0.41 5.87 16.83
CA VAL A 157 0.59 7.14 16.10
C VAL A 157 -0.57 8.07 16.40
N ASP A 158 -0.27 9.32 16.64
CA ASP A 158 -1.30 10.35 16.88
C ASP A 158 -1.90 10.87 15.56
#